data_c6773225c1b50442e4a5921ea558ad7e
#
_entry.id   c6773225c1b50442e4a5921ea558ad7e
#
_cell.length_a   1.000
_cell.length_b   1.000
_cell.length_c   1.000
_cell.angle_alpha   90.00
_cell.angle_beta   90.00
_cell.angle_gamma   90.00
#
_symmetry.space_group_name_H-M   'P 1'
#
loop_
_entity.id
_entity.type
_entity.pdbx_description
1 polymer ?
#
loop_
_entity_poly.entity_id
_entity_poly.type
_entity_poly.pdbx_seq_one_letter_code
_entity_poly.pdbx_strand_id
1 'polypeptide(L)'
;CASSYQIHSMTTSTIAALTTHDTTRIDDVRIGAVRPLITPALLEEKLPVPAAAEALVESSRAAISRILQGQDDRLVVVVGPCSIHDHSQAMEYARLLKAQADALSADLLVVMRVYFEKPRTTVGWKGYINDPHLDGSFAMNQGLEMARQLLLDVLDIGLPVATEFLDLLSPQFISDLVTWGAIGARTTESQSHRQLA
;
A
#
# COMPACT_ATOMS: atom_id res chain seq x y z
N CYS A 1 -26.19 16.62 40.30
CA CYS A 1 -26.84 16.65 38.98
C CYS A 1 -25.93 16.02 37.94
N ALA A 2 -26.13 14.73 37.65
CA ALA A 2 -25.40 14.01 36.62
C ALA A 2 -26.26 14.06 35.35
N SER A 3 -25.76 14.68 34.30
CA SER A 3 -26.38 14.71 32.98
C SER A 3 -25.78 13.57 32.19
N SER A 4 -26.56 12.53 31.92
CA SER A 4 -26.22 11.39 31.10
C SER A 4 -26.36 11.78 29.62
N TYR A 5 -25.25 11.83 28.90
CA TYR A 5 -25.25 11.89 27.44
C TYR A 5 -25.57 10.51 26.88
N GLN A 6 -26.74 10.37 26.29
CA GLN A 6 -27.08 9.20 25.45
C GLN A 6 -26.44 9.36 24.07
N ILE A 7 -25.47 8.50 23.79
CA ILE A 7 -24.92 8.32 22.44
C ILE A 7 -25.93 7.47 21.67
N HIS A 8 -26.65 8.10 20.71
CA HIS A 8 -27.45 7.36 19.76
C HIS A 8 -26.53 6.62 18.80
N SER A 9 -26.62 5.30 18.81
CA SER A 9 -25.99 4.44 17.79
C SER A 9 -26.65 4.72 16.42
N MET A 10 -25.93 5.41 15.55
CA MET A 10 -26.33 5.54 14.18
C MET A 10 -26.14 4.19 13.47
N THR A 11 -27.23 3.56 13.09
CA THR A 11 -27.24 2.30 12.37
C THR A 11 -26.66 2.50 10.97
N THR A 12 -25.94 1.50 10.48
CA THR A 12 -25.23 1.39 9.19
C THR A 12 -26.08 1.68 7.94
N SER A 13 -27.39 1.88 8.12
CA SER A 13 -28.37 2.13 7.02
C SER A 13 -28.43 3.59 6.56
N THR A 14 -27.87 4.55 7.31
CA THR A 14 -28.01 5.99 6.99
C THR A 14 -26.91 6.53 6.08
N ILE A 15 -25.85 5.75 5.81
CA ILE A 15 -24.73 6.19 4.95
C ILE A 15 -25.01 6.01 3.45
N ALA A 16 -26.06 5.25 3.09
CA ALA A 16 -26.40 4.99 1.68
C ALA A 16 -27.17 6.12 0.97
N ALA A 17 -27.48 7.22 1.65
CA ALA A 17 -28.31 8.30 1.10
C ALA A 17 -27.56 9.63 0.93
N LEU A 18 -26.25 9.62 0.75
CA LEU A 18 -25.50 10.84 0.43
C LEU A 18 -25.27 10.95 -1.08
N THR A 19 -26.11 11.82 -1.65
CA THR A 19 -25.91 12.57 -2.90
C THR A 19 -26.08 11.81 -4.22
N THR A 20 -27.32 11.76 -4.70
CA THR A 20 -27.53 12.05 -6.12
C THR A 20 -27.12 13.52 -6.34
N HIS A 21 -25.86 13.77 -6.71
CA HIS A 21 -25.51 15.06 -7.28
C HIS A 21 -26.30 15.21 -8.58
N ASP A 22 -27.13 16.22 -8.64
CA ASP A 22 -27.65 16.75 -9.89
C ASP A 22 -26.42 17.28 -10.64
N THR A 23 -25.84 16.46 -11.53
CA THR A 23 -24.62 16.77 -12.25
C THR A 23 -24.92 17.93 -13.18
N THR A 24 -24.43 19.10 -12.80
CA THR A 24 -24.45 20.25 -13.70
C THR A 24 -23.70 19.86 -14.97
N ARG A 25 -24.13 20.36 -16.14
CA ARG A 25 -23.56 19.97 -17.46
C ARG A 25 -22.07 20.27 -17.61
N ILE A 26 -21.42 20.88 -16.63
CA ILE A 26 -20.02 21.32 -16.65
C ILE A 26 -19.15 20.71 -15.57
N ASP A 27 -19.73 20.05 -14.55
CA ASP A 27 -18.99 19.44 -13.44
C ASP A 27 -19.34 17.96 -13.35
N ASP A 28 -18.36 17.13 -13.02
CA ASP A 28 -18.47 15.68 -12.80
C ASP A 28 -19.19 14.88 -13.91
N VAL A 29 -19.22 15.40 -15.14
CA VAL A 29 -19.99 14.83 -16.28
C VAL A 29 -19.63 13.40 -16.62
N ARG A 30 -18.49 12.90 -16.14
CA ARG A 30 -17.99 11.52 -16.40
C ARG A 30 -17.80 10.72 -15.13
N ILE A 31 -18.21 11.24 -13.98
CA ILE A 31 -18.12 10.56 -12.69
C ILE A 31 -19.44 9.87 -12.42
N GLY A 32 -19.43 8.56 -12.28
CA GLY A 32 -20.61 7.77 -12.01
C GLY A 32 -21.03 7.79 -10.54
N ALA A 33 -20.07 7.89 -9.62
CA ALA A 33 -20.33 7.98 -8.18
C ALA A 33 -19.10 8.49 -7.44
N VAL A 34 -19.31 9.16 -6.32
CA VAL A 34 -18.27 9.54 -5.36
C VAL A 34 -18.52 8.78 -4.06
N ARG A 35 -17.49 8.14 -3.53
CA ARG A 35 -17.55 7.39 -2.26
C ARG A 35 -16.52 7.94 -1.29
N PRO A 36 -16.81 8.05 0.02
CA PRO A 36 -15.84 8.47 1.01
C PRO A 36 -14.70 7.45 1.11
N LEU A 37 -13.47 7.94 1.17
CA LEU A 37 -12.30 7.14 1.44
C LEU A 37 -12.01 7.13 2.94
N ILE A 38 -11.60 6.00 3.48
CA ILE A 38 -11.07 5.90 4.86
C ILE A 38 -9.87 6.85 4.99
N THR A 39 -9.68 7.44 6.16
CA THR A 39 -8.49 8.27 6.40
C THR A 39 -7.27 7.40 6.75
N PRO A 40 -6.03 7.83 6.42
CA PRO A 40 -4.82 7.11 6.83
C PRO A 40 -4.79 6.82 8.33
N ALA A 41 -5.09 7.80 9.17
CA ALA A 41 -5.08 7.64 10.63
C ALA A 41 -6.05 6.55 11.12
N LEU A 42 -7.24 6.43 10.54
CA LEU A 42 -8.19 5.37 10.90
C LEU A 42 -7.71 3.99 10.44
N LEU A 43 -7.03 3.91 9.29
CA LEU A 43 -6.48 2.64 8.83
C LEU A 43 -5.27 2.21 9.68
N GLU A 44 -4.42 3.15 10.07
CA GLU A 44 -3.29 2.92 10.98
C GLU A 44 -3.74 2.48 12.37
N GLU A 45 -4.80 3.10 12.90
CA GLU A 45 -5.41 2.67 14.17
C GLU A 45 -5.97 1.23 14.10
N LYS A 46 -6.58 0.88 12.97
CA LYS A 46 -7.13 -0.46 12.72
C LYS A 46 -6.03 -1.52 12.52
N LEU A 47 -4.97 -1.15 11.82
CA LEU A 47 -3.84 -2.00 11.44
C LEU A 47 -2.51 -1.31 11.85
N PRO A 48 -2.22 -1.25 13.16
CA PRO A 48 -1.01 -0.57 13.65
C PRO A 48 0.26 -1.34 13.26
N VAL A 49 1.37 -0.62 13.16
CA VAL A 49 2.69 -1.21 12.90
C VAL A 49 3.21 -1.86 14.19
N PRO A 50 3.48 -3.19 14.21
CA PRO A 50 4.16 -3.82 15.32
C PRO A 50 5.61 -3.32 15.43
N ALA A 51 6.14 -3.21 16.65
CA ALA A 51 7.50 -2.75 16.89
C ALA A 51 8.58 -3.56 16.15
N ALA A 52 8.36 -4.86 15.94
CA ALA A 52 9.26 -5.70 15.15
C ALA A 52 9.27 -5.31 13.66
N ALA A 53 8.11 -4.99 13.08
CA ALA A 53 7.98 -4.53 11.70
C ALA A 53 8.63 -3.15 11.52
N GLU A 54 8.40 -2.22 12.45
CA GLU A 54 9.04 -0.90 12.46
C GLU A 54 10.56 -1.03 12.48
N ALA A 55 11.11 -1.83 13.38
CA ALA A 55 12.55 -2.08 13.47
C ALA A 55 13.12 -2.71 12.20
N LEU A 56 12.37 -3.62 11.54
CA LEU A 56 12.78 -4.22 10.27
C LEU A 56 12.83 -3.17 9.15
N VAL A 57 11.80 -2.32 9.04
CA VAL A 57 11.76 -1.26 8.02
C VAL A 57 12.90 -0.28 8.24
N GLU A 58 13.12 0.18 9.48
CA GLU A 58 14.20 1.13 9.82
C GLU A 58 15.59 0.53 9.52
N SER A 59 15.87 -0.68 10.00
CA SER A 59 17.16 -1.34 9.80
C SER A 59 17.44 -1.66 8.33
N SER A 60 16.43 -2.05 7.57
CA SER A 60 16.59 -2.33 6.14
C SER A 60 16.77 -1.06 5.31
N ARG A 61 16.10 0.05 5.63
CA ARG A 61 16.37 1.37 5.03
C ARG A 61 17.81 1.81 5.29
N ALA A 62 18.28 1.68 6.52
CA ALA A 62 19.64 2.01 6.88
C ALA A 62 20.66 1.10 6.17
N ALA A 63 20.37 -0.20 6.02
CA ALA A 63 21.24 -1.13 5.29
C ALA A 63 21.33 -0.77 3.79
N ILE A 64 20.19 -0.47 3.14
CA ILE A 64 20.19 -0.01 1.74
C ILE A 64 21.03 1.26 1.58
N SER A 65 20.87 2.22 2.49
CA SER A 65 21.67 3.45 2.45
C SER A 65 23.18 3.15 2.54
N ARG A 66 23.62 2.26 3.42
CA ARG A 66 25.04 1.86 3.52
C ARG A 66 25.55 1.18 2.26
N ILE A 67 24.73 0.30 1.65
CA ILE A 67 25.11 -0.37 0.40
C ILE A 67 25.29 0.65 -0.72
N LEU A 68 24.36 1.58 -0.87
CA LEU A 68 24.42 2.61 -1.92
C LEU A 68 25.59 3.59 -1.73
N GLN A 69 26.07 3.75 -0.49
CA GLN A 69 27.24 4.57 -0.16
C GLN A 69 28.56 3.79 -0.20
N GLY A 70 28.55 2.51 -0.56
CA GLY A 70 29.74 1.66 -0.60
C GLY A 70 30.30 1.32 0.78
N GLN A 71 29.49 1.37 1.83
CA GLN A 71 29.87 1.02 3.22
C GLN A 71 29.48 -0.42 3.58
N ASP A 72 28.78 -1.10 2.70
CA ASP A 72 28.35 -2.49 2.81
C ASP A 72 28.48 -3.12 1.41
N ASP A 73 29.23 -4.21 1.29
CA ASP A 73 29.58 -4.83 0.00
C ASP A 73 28.47 -5.68 -0.61
N ARG A 74 27.35 -5.86 0.10
CA ARG A 74 26.20 -6.60 -0.43
C ARG A 74 25.53 -5.88 -1.59
N LEU A 75 24.75 -6.63 -2.36
CA LEU A 75 23.89 -6.06 -3.41
C LEU A 75 22.45 -5.97 -2.91
N VAL A 76 21.76 -4.88 -3.23
CA VAL A 76 20.31 -4.74 -3.04
C VAL A 76 19.59 -5.43 -4.19
N VAL A 77 18.74 -6.38 -3.89
CA VAL A 77 17.94 -7.12 -4.88
C VAL A 77 16.46 -6.91 -4.60
N VAL A 78 15.79 -6.15 -5.47
CA VAL A 78 14.33 -5.97 -5.43
C VAL A 78 13.69 -6.96 -6.38
N VAL A 79 13.03 -7.99 -5.86
CA VAL A 79 12.50 -9.11 -6.65
C VAL A 79 11.11 -9.50 -6.18
N GLY A 80 10.24 -9.86 -7.14
CA GLY A 80 8.88 -10.28 -6.84
C GLY A 80 7.98 -10.32 -8.07
N PRO A 81 6.70 -10.66 -7.90
CA PRO A 81 5.73 -10.71 -8.98
C PRO A 81 5.52 -9.34 -9.63
N CYS A 82 5.02 -9.32 -10.86
CA CYS A 82 4.74 -8.08 -11.59
C CYS A 82 3.73 -7.19 -10.85
N SER A 83 2.72 -7.80 -10.24
CA SER A 83 1.76 -7.15 -9.31
C SER A 83 1.09 -8.18 -8.41
N ILE A 84 0.68 -7.73 -7.27
CA ILE A 84 -0.13 -8.52 -6.34
C ILE A 84 -1.59 -8.49 -6.79
N HIS A 85 -2.27 -9.64 -6.73
CA HIS A 85 -3.69 -9.78 -6.98
C HIS A 85 -4.37 -10.78 -6.05
N ASP A 86 -3.56 -11.61 -5.35
CA ASP A 86 -4.02 -12.61 -4.40
C ASP A 86 -3.09 -12.64 -3.19
N HIS A 87 -3.68 -12.56 -2.00
CA HIS A 87 -2.94 -12.51 -0.74
C HIS A 87 -2.23 -13.83 -0.44
N SER A 88 -2.89 -14.97 -0.66
CA SER A 88 -2.34 -16.29 -0.32
C SER A 88 -1.16 -16.64 -1.21
N GLN A 89 -1.24 -16.36 -2.51
CA GLN A 89 -0.14 -16.54 -3.46
C GLN A 89 1.03 -15.61 -3.13
N ALA A 90 0.75 -14.36 -2.75
CA ALA A 90 1.79 -13.41 -2.34
C ALA A 90 2.54 -13.91 -1.11
N MET A 91 1.83 -14.45 -0.11
CA MET A 91 2.43 -14.99 1.11
C MET A 91 3.18 -16.31 0.87
N GLU A 92 2.71 -17.16 -0.04
CA GLU A 92 3.46 -18.34 -0.48
C GLU A 92 4.81 -17.94 -1.11
N TYR A 93 4.76 -16.99 -2.06
CA TYR A 93 5.96 -16.42 -2.66
C TYR A 93 6.89 -15.80 -1.62
N ALA A 94 6.36 -15.02 -0.69
CA ALA A 94 7.12 -14.35 0.36
C ALA A 94 7.89 -15.35 1.24
N ARG A 95 7.27 -16.45 1.64
CA ARG A 95 7.93 -17.51 2.43
C ARG A 95 9.08 -18.19 1.67
N LEU A 96 8.85 -18.50 0.39
CA LEU A 96 9.91 -19.06 -0.46
C LEU A 96 11.06 -18.10 -0.66
N LEU A 97 10.75 -16.81 -0.89
CA LEU A 97 11.74 -15.76 -1.04
C LEU A 97 12.51 -15.52 0.26
N LYS A 98 11.84 -15.56 1.41
CA LYS A 98 12.50 -15.40 2.73
C LYS A 98 13.56 -16.47 2.97
N ALA A 99 13.27 -17.73 2.63
CA ALA A 99 14.23 -18.81 2.76
C ALA A 99 15.50 -18.55 1.90
N GLN A 100 15.34 -18.00 0.69
CA GLN A 100 16.47 -17.63 -0.16
C GLN A 100 17.20 -16.39 0.37
N ALA A 101 16.45 -15.38 0.85
CA ALA A 101 17.00 -14.17 1.43
C ALA A 101 17.90 -14.49 2.63
N ASP A 102 17.49 -15.43 3.49
CA ASP A 102 18.28 -15.86 4.64
C ASP A 102 19.56 -16.59 4.21
N ALA A 103 19.43 -17.51 3.24
CA ALA A 103 20.57 -18.29 2.73
C ALA A 103 21.63 -17.41 2.04
N LEU A 104 21.21 -16.27 1.45
CA LEU A 104 22.07 -15.37 0.68
C LEU A 104 22.40 -14.07 1.43
N SER A 105 22.07 -13.97 2.71
CA SER A 105 22.14 -12.74 3.51
C SER A 105 23.55 -12.16 3.65
N ALA A 106 24.59 -12.98 3.44
CA ALA A 106 25.98 -12.52 3.43
C ALA A 106 26.30 -11.62 2.21
N ASP A 107 25.70 -11.90 1.06
CA ASP A 107 26.01 -11.26 -0.21
C ASP A 107 24.90 -10.34 -0.72
N LEU A 108 23.64 -10.62 -0.33
CA LEU A 108 22.46 -9.94 -0.83
C LEU A 108 21.59 -9.37 0.28
N LEU A 109 21.11 -8.16 0.08
CA LEU A 109 19.94 -7.64 0.78
C LEU A 109 18.72 -7.77 -0.14
N VAL A 110 17.92 -8.81 0.13
CA VAL A 110 16.73 -9.10 -0.67
C VAL A 110 15.53 -8.33 -0.13
N VAL A 111 14.86 -7.60 -1.01
CA VAL A 111 13.66 -6.83 -0.73
C VAL A 111 12.53 -7.34 -1.63
N MET A 112 11.40 -7.74 -1.05
CA MET A 112 10.28 -8.24 -1.83
C MET A 112 9.58 -7.10 -2.57
N ARG A 113 9.42 -7.26 -3.88
CA ARG A 113 8.61 -6.37 -4.70
C ARG A 113 7.13 -6.66 -4.50
N VAL A 114 6.40 -5.69 -3.94
CA VAL A 114 4.96 -5.77 -3.65
C VAL A 114 4.25 -4.62 -4.34
N TYR A 115 3.93 -4.78 -5.62
CA TYR A 115 3.30 -3.74 -6.44
C TYR A 115 1.78 -3.95 -6.47
N PHE A 116 1.05 -2.96 -5.98
CA PHE A 116 -0.41 -3.01 -5.83
C PHE A 116 -1.17 -2.34 -6.95
N GLU A 117 -0.54 -1.41 -7.65
CA GLU A 117 -1.20 -0.55 -8.62
C GLU A 117 -0.70 -0.83 -10.04
N LYS A 118 -1.53 -0.51 -11.03
CA LYS A 118 -1.20 -0.62 -12.45
C LYS A 118 -1.42 0.71 -13.16
N PRO A 119 -0.43 1.19 -13.92
CA PRO A 119 -0.53 2.45 -14.64
C PRO A 119 -1.46 2.30 -15.87
N ARG A 120 -2.76 2.24 -15.64
CA ARG A 120 -3.79 2.09 -16.68
C ARG A 120 -4.45 3.44 -16.97
N THR A 121 -4.54 3.80 -18.25
CA THR A 121 -5.18 5.03 -18.68
C THR A 121 -6.69 4.84 -18.88
N THR A 122 -7.09 3.86 -19.70
CA THR A 122 -8.48 3.71 -20.13
C THR A 122 -9.07 2.38 -19.72
N VAL A 123 -8.40 1.28 -20.07
CA VAL A 123 -8.91 -0.09 -19.87
C VAL A 123 -7.93 -0.94 -19.09
N GLY A 124 -8.46 -2.00 -18.46
CA GLY A 124 -7.70 -2.98 -17.71
C GLY A 124 -7.78 -2.73 -16.20
N TRP A 125 -7.45 -3.78 -15.48
CA TRP A 125 -7.45 -3.78 -14.01
C TRP A 125 -6.47 -2.72 -13.45
N LYS A 126 -6.97 -1.91 -12.53
CA LYS A 126 -6.22 -0.78 -11.95
C LYS A 126 -5.25 -1.19 -10.85
N GLY A 127 -5.34 -2.41 -10.35
CA GLY A 127 -4.49 -2.93 -9.28
C GLY A 127 -5.26 -3.29 -8.01
N TYR A 128 -4.56 -3.95 -7.09
CA TYR A 128 -5.12 -4.55 -5.89
C TYR A 128 -5.76 -3.53 -4.93
N ILE A 129 -5.21 -2.32 -4.83
CA ILE A 129 -5.80 -1.25 -4.03
C ILE A 129 -7.09 -0.75 -4.65
N ASN A 130 -7.10 -0.54 -5.98
CA ASN A 130 -8.22 0.08 -6.66
C ASN A 130 -9.41 -0.86 -6.89
N ASP A 131 -9.12 -2.13 -7.18
CA ASP A 131 -10.12 -3.16 -7.47
C ASP A 131 -9.63 -4.52 -6.93
N PRO A 132 -9.73 -4.73 -5.59
CA PRO A 132 -9.15 -5.89 -4.92
C PRO A 132 -9.77 -7.23 -5.33
N HIS A 133 -11.02 -7.21 -5.79
CA HIS A 133 -11.78 -8.40 -6.15
C HIS A 133 -11.75 -8.72 -7.65
N LEU A 134 -11.11 -7.90 -8.48
CA LEU A 134 -11.04 -8.02 -9.94
C LEU A 134 -12.43 -8.07 -10.62
N ASP A 135 -13.43 -7.47 -10.01
CA ASP A 135 -14.83 -7.52 -10.44
C ASP A 135 -15.39 -6.17 -10.90
N GLY A 136 -14.55 -5.13 -10.91
CA GLY A 136 -14.93 -3.77 -11.26
C GLY A 136 -15.77 -3.06 -10.19
N SER A 137 -15.81 -3.58 -8.97
CA SER A 137 -16.51 -2.94 -7.84
C SER A 137 -15.82 -1.69 -7.33
N PHE A 138 -14.52 -1.57 -7.60
CA PHE A 138 -13.65 -0.48 -7.12
C PHE A 138 -13.77 -0.26 -5.60
N ALA A 139 -13.74 -1.36 -4.85
CA ALA A 139 -13.85 -1.36 -3.39
C ALA A 139 -12.55 -0.86 -2.72
N MET A 140 -12.14 0.39 -3.00
CA MET A 140 -10.84 0.96 -2.62
C MET A 140 -10.56 0.90 -1.12
N ASN A 141 -11.55 1.13 -0.25
CA ASN A 141 -11.34 1.04 1.21
C ASN A 141 -10.90 -0.37 1.63
N GLN A 142 -11.50 -1.40 1.02
CA GLN A 142 -11.08 -2.79 1.24
C GLN A 142 -9.70 -3.04 0.63
N GLY A 143 -9.44 -2.53 -0.56
CA GLY A 143 -8.14 -2.65 -1.22
C GLY A 143 -6.99 -2.04 -0.41
N LEU A 144 -7.20 -0.88 0.20
CA LEU A 144 -6.22 -0.24 1.10
C LEU A 144 -5.98 -1.09 2.35
N GLU A 145 -7.04 -1.61 2.96
CA GLU A 145 -6.94 -2.47 4.13
C GLU A 145 -6.20 -3.78 3.80
N MET A 146 -6.57 -4.44 2.69
CA MET A 146 -5.94 -5.68 2.24
C MET A 146 -4.47 -5.48 1.86
N ALA A 147 -4.13 -4.35 1.24
CA ALA A 147 -2.76 -4.00 0.88
C ALA A 147 -1.90 -3.78 2.14
N ARG A 148 -2.40 -2.99 3.11
CA ARG A 148 -1.71 -2.75 4.38
C ARG A 148 -1.53 -4.05 5.18
N GLN A 149 -2.56 -4.90 5.25
CA GLN A 149 -2.48 -6.21 5.91
C GLN A 149 -1.41 -7.09 5.27
N LEU A 150 -1.37 -7.18 3.95
CA LEU A 150 -0.34 -7.96 3.26
C LEU A 150 1.08 -7.47 3.57
N LEU A 151 1.29 -6.16 3.61
CA LEU A 151 2.60 -5.61 3.98
C LEU A 151 2.99 -6.00 5.40
N LEU A 152 2.06 -5.91 6.35
CA LEU A 152 2.27 -6.35 7.74
C LEU A 152 2.64 -7.84 7.80
N ASP A 153 1.92 -8.70 7.08
CA ASP A 153 2.16 -10.14 7.06
C ASP A 153 3.52 -10.51 6.43
N VAL A 154 3.96 -9.77 5.40
CA VAL A 154 5.28 -9.95 4.80
C VAL A 154 6.40 -9.46 5.74
N LEU A 155 6.18 -8.36 6.44
CA LEU A 155 7.13 -7.86 7.45
C LEU A 155 7.21 -8.80 8.66
N ASP A 156 6.11 -9.43 9.06
CA ASP A 156 6.06 -10.37 10.19
C ASP A 156 6.96 -11.60 9.97
N ILE A 157 7.09 -12.08 8.72
CA ILE A 157 8.04 -13.13 8.38
C ILE A 157 9.49 -12.64 8.23
N GLY A 158 9.76 -11.36 8.48
CA GLY A 158 11.09 -10.77 8.45
C GLY A 158 11.61 -10.46 7.04
N LEU A 159 10.73 -10.14 6.08
CA LEU A 159 11.11 -9.80 4.71
C LEU A 159 10.78 -8.32 4.43
N PRO A 160 11.79 -7.46 4.14
CA PRO A 160 11.54 -6.08 3.79
C PRO A 160 10.84 -5.95 2.43
N VAL A 161 10.07 -4.88 2.24
CA VAL A 161 9.22 -4.71 1.06
C VAL A 161 9.54 -3.46 0.26
N ALA A 162 9.32 -3.56 -1.05
CA ALA A 162 9.40 -2.45 -2.00
C ALA A 162 8.09 -2.32 -2.78
N THR A 163 7.64 -1.08 -3.00
CA THR A 163 6.48 -0.82 -3.86
C THR A 163 6.73 0.33 -4.82
N GLU A 164 5.88 0.49 -5.83
CA GLU A 164 5.86 1.65 -6.72
C GLU A 164 4.74 2.60 -6.27
N PHE A 165 5.07 3.87 -6.10
CA PHE A 165 4.09 4.92 -5.82
C PHE A 165 3.60 5.49 -7.15
N LEU A 166 2.42 5.06 -7.59
CA LEU A 166 1.81 5.51 -8.84
C LEU A 166 0.88 6.70 -8.64
N ASP A 167 0.18 6.76 -7.52
CA ASP A 167 -0.61 7.92 -7.15
C ASP A 167 -0.03 8.63 -5.91
N LEU A 168 -0.65 9.75 -5.52
CA LEU A 168 -0.22 10.57 -4.39
C LEU A 168 -0.95 10.23 -3.08
N LEU A 169 -1.97 9.40 -3.13
CA LEU A 169 -2.81 9.07 -1.99
C LEU A 169 -2.42 7.74 -1.34
N SER A 170 -2.20 6.69 -2.14
CA SER A 170 -1.86 5.36 -1.61
C SER A 170 -0.63 5.35 -0.70
N PRO A 171 0.43 6.17 -0.95
CA PRO A 171 1.56 6.23 -0.03
C PRO A 171 1.19 6.65 1.39
N GLN A 172 0.18 7.50 1.55
CA GLN A 172 -0.29 7.98 2.86
C GLN A 172 -0.78 6.84 3.78
N PHE A 173 -1.15 5.69 3.21
CA PHE A 173 -1.72 4.55 3.90
C PHE A 173 -0.73 3.43 4.19
N ILE A 174 0.42 3.41 3.49
CA ILE A 174 1.34 2.26 3.48
C ILE A 174 2.82 2.60 3.57
N SER A 175 3.22 3.87 3.45
CA SER A 175 4.64 4.24 3.37
C SER A 175 5.44 3.92 4.62
N ASP A 176 4.80 3.88 5.78
CA ASP A 176 5.37 3.47 7.07
C ASP A 176 5.85 2.00 7.08
N LEU A 177 5.28 1.16 6.21
CA LEU A 177 5.62 -0.26 6.06
C LEU A 177 6.60 -0.55 4.91
N VAL A 178 6.95 0.46 4.10
CA VAL A 178 7.74 0.28 2.88
C VAL A 178 9.21 0.60 3.13
N THR A 179 10.10 -0.34 2.81
CA THR A 179 11.55 -0.14 2.88
C THR A 179 12.08 0.65 1.68
N TRP A 180 11.59 0.35 0.47
CA TRP A 180 12.00 0.98 -0.78
C TRP A 180 10.80 1.42 -1.60
N GLY A 181 10.63 2.72 -1.80
CA GLY A 181 9.63 3.30 -2.70
C GLY A 181 10.23 3.57 -4.07
N ALA A 182 9.60 3.06 -5.12
CA ALA A 182 9.99 3.32 -6.50
C ALA A 182 9.05 4.35 -7.15
N ILE A 183 9.60 5.19 -8.03
CA ILE A 183 8.84 6.09 -8.89
C ILE A 183 8.97 5.61 -10.32
N GLY A 184 7.82 5.35 -10.96
CA GLY A 184 7.78 4.90 -12.34
C GLY A 184 8.24 5.96 -13.33
N ALA A 185 8.78 5.53 -14.46
CA ALA A 185 9.30 6.42 -15.51
C ALA A 185 8.26 7.45 -16.00
N ARG A 186 6.97 7.12 -15.93
CA ARG A 186 5.87 8.04 -16.33
C ARG A 186 5.61 9.17 -15.37
N THR A 187 6.09 9.08 -14.12
CA THR A 187 5.85 10.06 -13.06
C THR A 187 7.12 10.80 -12.63
N THR A 188 8.26 10.57 -13.28
CA THR A 188 9.54 11.23 -12.98
C THR A 188 9.51 12.75 -13.20
N GLU A 189 8.64 13.25 -14.08
CA GLU A 189 8.41 14.67 -14.32
C GLU A 189 7.61 15.34 -13.18
N SER A 190 6.88 14.55 -12.38
CA SER A 190 6.05 15.05 -11.30
C SER A 190 6.88 15.40 -10.08
N GLN A 191 6.87 16.68 -9.69
CA GLN A 191 7.54 17.14 -8.47
C GLN A 191 7.02 16.43 -7.23
N SER A 192 5.71 16.25 -7.12
CA SER A 192 5.08 15.60 -5.96
C SER A 192 5.53 14.15 -5.81
N HIS A 193 5.63 13.38 -6.91
CA HIS A 193 6.16 12.03 -6.85
C HIS A 193 7.63 11.98 -6.44
N ARG A 194 8.45 12.93 -6.91
CA ARG A 194 9.85 13.02 -6.49
C ARG A 194 10.02 13.39 -5.01
N GLN A 195 9.05 14.09 -4.43
CA GLN A 195 9.05 14.42 -3.00
C GLN A 195 8.63 13.25 -2.10
N LEU A 196 7.93 12.24 -2.67
CA LEU A 196 7.56 11.00 -1.96
C LEU A 196 8.73 10.02 -1.85
N ALA A 197 9.71 10.11 -2.73
CA ALA A 197 10.92 9.31 -2.73
C ALA A 197 12.01 9.95 -1.85
#